data_5a2c4ee0f68f2f3bb956a81aedc441ca
#
_entry.id   5a2c4ee0f68f2f3bb956a81aedc441ca
#
_cell.length_a   1.000
_cell.length_b   1.000
_cell.length_c   1.000
_cell.angle_alpha   90.00
_cell.angle_beta   90.00
_cell.angle_gamma   90.00
#
_symmetry.space_group_name_H-M   'P 1'
#
loop_
_entity.id
_entity.type
_entity.pdbx_description
1 polymer ?
#
loop_
_entity_poly.entity_id
_entity_poly.type
_entity_poly.pdbx_seq_one_letter_code
_entity_poly.pdbx_strand_id
1 'polypeptide(L)'
;AAQGTTLKVLPGMEIQTHEDVHLLCLFENLNELESWQAQVNESLPDTLNRAEFFGEQYVVDEQGEYIRTEPRMLLTSTRFSIDDVFERVNALGGLVIPAHVERTTYGLFPTLGLLSDQWPILGFEISRHISPEAARTAFPAIGNYPLIQSGDVHRLDEFIGTTVFTLEEPTVDEIRKALKSEDKRGVFIENMPDKLHP
;
A
#
# COMPACT_ATOMS: atom_id res chain seq x y z
N ALA A 1 7.27 -18.80 -4.27
CA ALA A 1 6.06 -19.17 -5.01
C ALA A 1 6.09 -18.68 -6.46
N ALA A 2 6.58 -17.46 -6.74
CA ALA A 2 6.61 -16.89 -8.11
C ALA A 2 7.73 -17.44 -9.00
N GLN A 3 8.73 -18.10 -8.43
CA GLN A 3 9.88 -18.62 -9.18
C GLN A 3 9.45 -19.62 -10.27
N GLY A 4 9.90 -19.38 -11.50
CA GLY A 4 9.54 -20.21 -12.67
C GLY A 4 8.18 -19.87 -13.30
N THR A 5 7.53 -18.80 -12.87
CA THR A 5 6.31 -18.25 -13.47
C THR A 5 6.58 -16.90 -14.16
N THR A 6 5.58 -16.35 -14.83
CA THR A 6 5.63 -14.99 -15.40
C THR A 6 5.27 -13.91 -14.35
N LEU A 7 4.93 -14.31 -13.13
CA LEU A 7 4.57 -13.41 -12.06
C LEU A 7 5.81 -12.71 -11.52
N LYS A 8 5.81 -11.38 -11.50
CA LYS A 8 6.77 -10.56 -10.76
C LYS A 8 6.15 -10.15 -9.43
N VAL A 9 6.87 -10.33 -8.36
CA VAL A 9 6.51 -9.86 -7.01
C VAL A 9 7.41 -8.69 -6.68
N LEU A 10 6.82 -7.54 -6.39
CA LEU A 10 7.52 -6.38 -5.83
C LEU A 10 7.40 -6.43 -4.31
N PRO A 11 8.51 -6.29 -3.57
CA PRO A 11 8.45 -6.22 -2.13
C PRO A 11 7.81 -4.90 -1.68
N GLY A 12 6.99 -4.96 -0.63
CA GLY A 12 6.31 -3.78 -0.12
C GLY A 12 5.87 -3.94 1.33
N MET A 13 5.46 -2.83 1.90
CA MET A 13 4.95 -2.75 3.26
C MET A 13 3.86 -1.70 3.32
N GLU A 14 2.71 -2.03 3.90
CA GLU A 14 1.75 -1.04 4.34
C GLU A 14 2.14 -0.57 5.74
N ILE A 15 2.12 0.74 5.95
CA ILE A 15 2.46 1.38 7.21
C ILE A 15 1.34 2.32 7.65
N GLN A 16 1.04 2.32 8.94
CA GLN A 16 0.18 3.32 9.57
C GLN A 16 1.04 4.46 10.11
N THR A 17 0.79 5.67 9.63
CA THR A 17 1.52 6.86 10.05
C THR A 17 1.04 7.35 11.42
N HIS A 18 1.77 8.33 11.98
CA HIS A 18 1.39 9.02 13.22
C HIS A 18 0.00 9.71 13.12
N GLU A 19 -0.40 10.10 11.92
CA GLU A 19 -1.70 10.74 11.65
C GLU A 19 -2.84 9.73 11.46
N ASP A 20 -2.57 8.43 11.69
CA ASP A 20 -3.52 7.33 11.45
C ASP A 20 -3.93 7.17 9.98
N VAL A 21 -3.01 7.39 9.05
CA VAL A 21 -3.19 7.15 7.61
C VAL A 21 -2.37 5.96 7.17
N HIS A 22 -2.94 5.09 6.33
CA HIS A 22 -2.22 3.99 5.71
C HIS A 22 -1.54 4.42 4.41
N LEU A 23 -0.26 4.06 4.29
CA LEU A 23 0.55 4.30 3.10
C LEU A 23 1.17 2.97 2.64
N LEU A 24 0.98 2.65 1.36
CA LEU A 24 1.65 1.53 0.71
C LEU A 24 3.03 1.98 0.23
N CYS A 25 4.07 1.31 0.72
CA CYS A 25 5.47 1.55 0.33
C CYS A 25 5.94 0.38 -0.52
N LEU A 26 6.33 0.63 -1.78
CA LEU A 26 6.81 -0.38 -2.73
C LEU A 26 8.29 -0.18 -2.99
N PHE A 27 9.02 -1.30 -3.15
CA PHE A 27 10.47 -1.31 -3.39
C PHE A 27 10.82 -2.25 -4.54
N GLU A 28 11.97 -1.99 -5.19
CA GLU A 28 12.42 -2.83 -6.29
C GLU A 28 12.98 -4.17 -5.81
N ASN A 29 13.60 -4.20 -4.64
CA ASN A 29 14.26 -5.38 -4.10
C ASN A 29 14.13 -5.50 -2.57
N LEU A 30 14.46 -6.69 -2.05
CA LEU A 30 14.36 -7.00 -0.62
C LEU A 30 15.33 -6.17 0.25
N ASN A 31 16.51 -5.82 -0.24
CA ASN A 31 17.46 -5.04 0.56
C ASN A 31 16.92 -3.65 0.91
N GLU A 32 16.20 -3.02 -0.03
CA GLU A 32 15.53 -1.74 0.20
C GLU A 32 14.39 -1.91 1.21
N LEU A 33 13.56 -2.95 1.06
CA LEU A 33 12.50 -3.26 2.02
C LEU A 33 13.05 -3.57 3.41
N GLU A 34 14.13 -4.34 3.53
CA GLU A 34 14.77 -4.65 4.81
C GLU A 34 15.32 -3.38 5.49
N SER A 35 15.90 -2.48 4.71
CA SER A 35 16.35 -1.17 5.20
C SER A 35 15.19 -0.31 5.69
N TRP A 36 14.05 -0.36 5.00
CA TRP A 36 12.82 0.30 5.43
C TRP A 36 12.24 -0.35 6.69
N GLN A 37 12.15 -1.68 6.73
CA GLN A 37 11.66 -2.43 7.87
C GLN A 37 12.47 -2.13 9.15
N ALA A 38 13.79 -1.99 9.04
CA ALA A 38 14.62 -1.61 10.19
C ALA A 38 14.20 -0.25 10.76
N GLN A 39 13.99 0.76 9.91
CA GLN A 39 13.52 2.08 10.33
C GLN A 39 12.11 2.03 10.95
N VAL A 40 11.20 1.27 10.33
CA VAL A 40 9.84 1.07 10.88
C VAL A 40 9.91 0.42 12.25
N ASN A 41 10.75 -0.61 12.41
CA ASN A 41 10.94 -1.30 13.69
C ASN A 41 11.42 -0.35 14.81
N GLU A 42 12.28 0.62 14.48
CA GLU A 42 12.72 1.65 15.44
C GLU A 42 11.62 2.67 15.75
N SER A 43 10.70 2.89 14.82
CA SER A 43 9.61 3.87 14.95
C SER A 43 8.38 3.32 15.66
N LEU A 44 8.21 1.99 15.75
CA LEU A 44 7.08 1.38 16.44
C LEU A 44 7.17 1.62 17.96
N PRO A 45 6.04 1.85 18.64
CA PRO A 45 6.00 1.90 20.10
C PRO A 45 6.41 0.56 20.73
N ASP A 46 7.02 0.60 21.91
CA ASP A 46 7.34 -0.59 22.73
C ASP A 46 6.10 -1.12 23.47
N THR A 47 5.02 -1.31 22.74
CA THR A 47 3.77 -1.84 23.28
C THR A 47 3.68 -3.32 22.98
N LEU A 48 3.42 -4.14 24.00
CA LEU A 48 3.24 -5.58 23.81
C LEU A 48 1.89 -5.88 23.16
N ASN A 49 1.88 -6.85 22.26
CA ASN A 49 0.66 -7.37 21.69
C ASN A 49 -0.21 -8.02 22.79
N ARG A 50 -1.50 -7.81 22.67
CA ARG A 50 -2.52 -8.42 23.54
C ARG A 50 -3.28 -9.47 22.75
N ALA A 51 -2.69 -10.67 22.69
CA ALA A 51 -3.16 -11.78 21.87
C ALA A 51 -4.64 -12.15 22.11
N GLU A 52 -5.13 -11.94 23.33
CA GLU A 52 -6.53 -12.16 23.70
C GLU A 52 -7.53 -11.22 22.98
N PHE A 53 -7.05 -10.08 22.44
CA PHE A 53 -7.86 -9.11 21.69
C PHE A 53 -7.51 -9.06 20.20
N PHE A 54 -6.21 -9.14 19.87
CA PHE A 54 -5.72 -8.89 18.51
C PHE A 54 -5.23 -10.17 17.81
N GLY A 55 -5.22 -11.31 18.53
CA GLY A 55 -4.65 -12.56 18.04
C GLY A 55 -3.13 -12.62 18.18
N GLU A 56 -2.57 -13.78 17.92
CA GLU A 56 -1.13 -14.00 17.92
C GLU A 56 -0.49 -13.49 16.64
N GLN A 57 0.71 -12.94 16.76
CA GLN A 57 1.51 -12.44 15.64
C GLN A 57 2.64 -13.42 15.35
N TYR A 58 2.33 -14.49 14.62
CA TYR A 58 3.30 -15.52 14.27
C TYR A 58 4.17 -15.10 13.10
N VAL A 59 5.46 -15.31 13.23
CA VAL A 59 6.42 -15.31 12.13
C VAL A 59 6.56 -16.76 11.66
N VAL A 60 6.35 -16.97 10.38
CA VAL A 60 6.39 -18.28 9.74
C VAL A 60 7.37 -18.26 8.56
N ASP A 61 7.84 -19.43 8.14
CA ASP A 61 8.64 -19.58 6.92
C ASP A 61 7.76 -19.63 5.65
N GLU A 62 8.38 -19.87 4.50
CA GLU A 62 7.70 -19.96 3.20
C GLU A 62 6.83 -21.22 3.03
N GLN A 63 6.93 -22.18 3.95
CA GLN A 63 6.05 -23.36 4.04
C GLN A 63 4.88 -23.14 5.03
N GLY A 64 4.90 -22.04 5.78
CA GLY A 64 3.92 -21.73 6.82
C GLY A 64 4.25 -22.36 8.17
N GLU A 65 5.46 -22.90 8.34
CA GLU A 65 5.90 -23.47 9.61
C GLU A 65 6.32 -22.38 10.60
N TYR A 66 5.97 -22.58 11.86
CA TYR A 66 6.21 -21.60 12.92
C TYR A 66 7.71 -21.39 13.17
N ILE A 67 8.15 -20.14 13.18
CA ILE A 67 9.51 -19.73 13.56
C ILE A 67 9.52 -19.12 14.96
N ARG A 68 8.71 -18.07 15.18
CA ARG A 68 8.62 -17.32 16.44
C ARG A 68 7.34 -16.52 16.54
N THR A 69 7.02 -16.03 17.72
CA THR A 69 5.99 -15.01 17.94
C THR A 69 6.65 -13.64 18.01
N GLU A 70 6.04 -12.64 17.36
CA GLU A 70 6.42 -11.24 17.52
C GLU A 70 5.67 -10.67 18.73
N PRO A 71 6.36 -10.36 19.84
CA PRO A 71 5.69 -9.91 21.05
C PRO A 71 5.24 -8.44 21.00
N ARG A 72 5.86 -7.64 20.14
CA ARG A 72 5.54 -6.23 20.01
C ARG A 72 4.32 -6.06 19.11
N MET A 73 3.40 -5.20 19.51
CA MET A 73 2.18 -4.92 18.74
C MET A 73 2.53 -4.29 17.39
N LEU A 74 2.13 -4.95 16.30
CA LEU A 74 2.32 -4.47 14.93
C LEU A 74 1.09 -3.70 14.41
N LEU A 75 -0.10 -3.95 14.96
CA LEU A 75 -1.34 -3.25 14.64
C LEU A 75 -1.41 -1.89 15.39
N THR A 76 -0.48 -1.01 15.09
CA THR A 76 -0.38 0.30 15.73
C THR A 76 0.30 1.30 14.80
N SER A 77 0.01 2.60 15.01
CA SER A 77 0.69 3.68 14.30
C SER A 77 2.18 3.71 14.64
N THR A 78 2.99 3.94 13.64
CA THR A 78 4.39 4.28 13.81
C THR A 78 4.52 5.72 14.34
N ARG A 79 5.75 6.15 14.69
CA ARG A 79 6.02 7.56 15.01
C ARG A 79 6.30 8.41 13.77
N PHE A 80 6.32 7.81 12.58
CA PHE A 80 6.55 8.54 11.34
C PHE A 80 5.29 9.31 10.93
N SER A 81 5.49 10.58 10.58
CA SER A 81 4.51 11.38 9.85
C SER A 81 4.43 10.94 8.38
N ILE A 82 3.42 11.41 7.67
CA ILE A 82 3.31 11.23 6.20
C ILE A 82 4.56 11.80 5.52
N ASP A 83 5.04 12.96 5.93
CA ASP A 83 6.26 13.59 5.40
C ASP A 83 7.48 12.69 5.60
N ASP A 84 7.66 12.15 6.82
CA ASP A 84 8.77 11.22 7.11
C ASP A 84 8.74 9.99 6.20
N VAL A 85 7.55 9.42 5.96
CA VAL A 85 7.41 8.24 5.09
C VAL A 85 7.81 8.57 3.67
N PHE A 86 7.31 9.67 3.11
CA PHE A 86 7.68 10.08 1.74
C PHE A 86 9.18 10.34 1.62
N GLU A 87 9.79 11.07 2.56
CA GLU A 87 11.21 11.37 2.53
C GLU A 87 12.06 10.09 2.58
N ARG A 88 11.79 9.22 3.55
CA ARG A 88 12.60 8.03 3.81
C ARG A 88 12.44 6.97 2.73
N VAL A 89 11.22 6.70 2.28
CA VAL A 89 10.95 5.72 1.22
C VAL A 89 11.55 6.19 -0.11
N ASN A 90 11.40 7.48 -0.45
CA ASN A 90 12.04 8.04 -1.65
C ASN A 90 13.57 7.98 -1.57
N ALA A 91 14.19 8.21 -0.40
CA ALA A 91 15.62 8.09 -0.21
C ALA A 91 16.15 6.65 -0.44
N LEU A 92 15.29 5.65 -0.24
CA LEU A 92 15.56 4.23 -0.56
C LEU A 92 15.20 3.84 -2.00
N GLY A 93 14.76 4.79 -2.85
CA GLY A 93 14.32 4.51 -4.22
C GLY A 93 12.89 3.96 -4.32
N GLY A 94 12.19 3.80 -3.21
CA GLY A 94 10.83 3.27 -3.15
C GLY A 94 9.77 4.24 -3.64
N LEU A 95 8.55 3.74 -3.79
CA LEU A 95 7.35 4.48 -4.19
C LEU A 95 6.31 4.43 -3.06
N VAL A 96 5.75 5.58 -2.70
CA VAL A 96 4.66 5.68 -1.73
C VAL A 96 3.35 5.95 -2.44
N ILE A 97 2.32 5.20 -2.09
CA ILE A 97 0.94 5.37 -2.57
C ILE A 97 0.03 5.40 -1.35
N PRO A 98 -0.73 6.49 -1.12
CA PRO A 98 -1.76 6.50 -0.08
C PRO A 98 -2.79 5.40 -0.34
N ALA A 99 -3.00 4.53 0.67
CA ALA A 99 -3.83 3.33 0.56
C ALA A 99 -5.30 3.66 0.83
N HIS A 100 -6.21 2.97 0.12
CA HIS A 100 -7.68 3.02 0.29
C HIS A 100 -8.19 4.38 0.82
N VAL A 101 -7.80 5.45 0.11
CA VAL A 101 -7.88 6.86 0.59
C VAL A 101 -9.28 7.34 0.99
N GLU A 102 -10.32 6.63 0.58
CA GLU A 102 -11.73 6.95 0.86
C GLU A 102 -12.28 6.26 2.12
N ARG A 103 -11.57 5.27 2.67
CA ARG A 103 -12.06 4.50 3.84
C ARG A 103 -12.13 5.38 5.07
N THR A 104 -13.23 5.23 5.83
CA THR A 104 -13.45 5.98 7.08
C THR A 104 -12.32 5.77 8.10
N THR A 105 -11.76 4.56 8.14
CA THR A 105 -10.64 4.22 9.02
C THR A 105 -9.37 4.17 8.20
N TYR A 106 -8.38 4.94 8.60
CA TYR A 106 -7.03 5.03 8.01
C TYR A 106 -6.95 5.56 6.57
N GLY A 107 -8.07 5.95 5.97
CA GLY A 107 -8.07 6.61 4.66
C GLY A 107 -7.63 8.07 4.79
N LEU A 108 -6.82 8.54 3.84
CA LEU A 108 -6.24 9.89 3.85
C LEU A 108 -7.31 10.99 3.97
N PHE A 109 -8.35 10.92 3.14
CA PHE A 109 -9.34 11.99 3.06
C PHE A 109 -10.28 12.04 4.29
N PRO A 110 -10.86 10.93 4.77
CA PRO A 110 -11.69 10.99 5.98
C PRO A 110 -10.91 11.34 7.25
N THR A 111 -9.62 10.96 7.30
CA THR A 111 -8.78 11.22 8.47
C THR A 111 -8.32 12.68 8.52
N LEU A 112 -7.82 13.23 7.43
CA LEU A 112 -7.22 14.58 7.40
C LEU A 112 -8.11 15.66 6.80
N GLY A 113 -9.03 15.29 5.91
CA GLY A 113 -9.90 16.25 5.23
C GLY A 113 -9.19 17.19 4.24
N LEU A 114 -7.90 17.01 4.04
CA LEU A 114 -7.08 17.86 3.18
C LEU A 114 -5.99 17.06 2.47
N LEU A 115 -5.43 17.65 1.42
CA LEU A 115 -4.26 17.17 0.70
C LEU A 115 -3.18 18.24 0.76
N SER A 116 -1.95 17.87 1.13
CA SER A 116 -0.80 18.80 1.12
C SER A 116 -0.15 18.80 -0.27
N ASP A 117 0.08 19.98 -0.82
CA ASP A 117 0.83 20.16 -2.07
C ASP A 117 2.33 19.80 -1.92
N GLN A 118 2.81 19.62 -0.70
CA GLN A 118 4.19 19.23 -0.43
C GLN A 118 4.42 17.73 -0.55
N TRP A 119 3.35 16.91 -0.51
CA TRP A 119 3.50 15.47 -0.64
C TRP A 119 3.69 15.09 -2.12
N PRO A 120 4.75 14.37 -2.47
CA PRO A 120 5.04 13.97 -3.85
C PRO A 120 4.16 12.79 -4.28
N ILE A 121 2.85 12.93 -4.12
CA ILE A 121 1.86 11.92 -4.46
C ILE A 121 1.75 11.82 -5.98
N LEU A 122 1.87 10.62 -6.51
CA LEU A 122 1.74 10.32 -7.94
C LEU A 122 0.38 9.71 -8.30
N GLY A 123 -0.31 9.14 -7.32
CA GLY A 123 -1.61 8.50 -7.49
C GLY A 123 -2.15 8.04 -6.14
N PHE A 124 -3.39 7.58 -6.13
CA PHE A 124 -4.07 7.10 -4.94
C PHE A 124 -4.58 5.68 -5.15
N GLU A 125 -4.59 4.90 -4.09
CA GLU A 125 -5.33 3.65 -4.07
C GLU A 125 -6.73 3.89 -3.53
N ILE A 126 -7.72 3.30 -4.21
CA ILE A 126 -9.11 3.18 -3.75
C ILE A 126 -9.42 1.71 -3.44
N SER A 127 -10.31 1.48 -2.48
CA SER A 127 -10.73 0.13 -2.14
C SER A 127 -11.61 -0.49 -3.24
N ARG A 128 -11.79 -1.81 -3.19
CA ARG A 128 -12.70 -2.55 -4.08
C ARG A 128 -14.18 -2.19 -3.93
N HIS A 129 -14.53 -1.40 -2.91
CA HIS A 129 -15.92 -1.07 -2.55
C HIS A 129 -16.42 0.24 -3.17
N ILE A 130 -15.60 0.94 -3.93
CA ILE A 130 -15.97 2.21 -4.55
C ILE A 130 -15.47 2.24 -6.00
N SER A 131 -16.28 2.82 -6.91
CA SER A 131 -15.82 3.07 -8.27
C SER A 131 -14.94 4.32 -8.35
N PRO A 132 -14.06 4.44 -9.36
CA PRO A 132 -13.27 5.64 -9.59
C PRO A 132 -14.10 6.92 -9.65
N GLU A 133 -15.26 6.89 -10.31
CA GLU A 133 -16.16 8.03 -10.46
C GLU A 133 -16.79 8.42 -9.12
N ALA A 134 -17.23 7.42 -8.34
CA ALA A 134 -17.81 7.65 -7.02
C ALA A 134 -16.76 8.21 -6.04
N ALA A 135 -15.52 7.70 -6.09
CA ALA A 135 -14.41 8.20 -5.27
C ALA A 135 -14.10 9.68 -5.58
N ARG A 136 -14.00 10.04 -6.88
CA ARG A 136 -13.76 11.44 -7.30
C ARG A 136 -14.92 12.36 -6.94
N THR A 137 -16.16 11.85 -6.98
CA THR A 137 -17.35 12.62 -6.58
C THR A 137 -17.36 12.87 -5.07
N ALA A 138 -17.05 11.85 -4.27
CA ALA A 138 -17.04 11.95 -2.82
C ALA A 138 -15.84 12.79 -2.30
N PHE A 139 -14.70 12.69 -2.98
CA PHE A 139 -13.45 13.36 -2.61
C PHE A 139 -12.86 14.15 -3.78
N PRO A 140 -13.35 15.38 -4.04
CA PRO A 140 -12.90 16.20 -5.18
C PRO A 140 -11.39 16.49 -5.18
N ALA A 141 -10.73 16.43 -4.04
CA ALA A 141 -9.27 16.57 -3.93
C ALA A 141 -8.48 15.47 -4.67
N ILE A 142 -9.10 14.33 -4.98
CA ILE A 142 -8.50 13.32 -5.88
C ILE A 142 -8.21 13.93 -7.26
N GLY A 143 -9.07 14.84 -7.72
CA GLY A 143 -8.85 15.54 -8.99
C GLY A 143 -8.55 14.60 -10.16
N ASN A 144 -7.47 14.87 -10.87
CA ASN A 144 -7.00 14.08 -12.01
C ASN A 144 -5.89 13.08 -11.66
N TYR A 145 -5.56 12.91 -10.38
CA TYR A 145 -4.57 11.92 -9.99
C TYR A 145 -4.96 10.53 -10.51
N PRO A 146 -3.99 9.73 -10.99
CA PRO A 146 -4.22 8.32 -11.30
C PRO A 146 -4.76 7.57 -10.09
N LEU A 147 -5.67 6.63 -10.36
CA LEU A 147 -6.19 5.72 -9.35
C LEU A 147 -5.72 4.30 -9.64
N ILE A 148 -5.37 3.61 -8.58
CA ILE A 148 -5.25 2.16 -8.56
C ILE A 148 -6.33 1.59 -7.66
N GLN A 149 -6.73 0.35 -7.90
CA GLN A 149 -7.69 -0.34 -7.07
C GLN A 149 -7.12 -1.69 -6.68
N SER A 150 -7.08 -1.97 -5.39
CA SER A 150 -6.61 -3.24 -4.86
C SER A 150 -7.63 -3.88 -3.93
N GLY A 151 -7.38 -5.14 -3.58
CA GLY A 151 -8.25 -5.90 -2.69
C GLY A 151 -8.03 -5.61 -1.22
N ASP A 152 -6.96 -4.91 -0.83
CA ASP A 152 -6.48 -4.85 0.56
C ASP A 152 -6.42 -6.28 1.13
N VAL A 153 -5.61 -7.12 0.46
CA VAL A 153 -5.69 -8.58 0.51
C VAL A 153 -5.15 -9.12 1.83
N HIS A 154 -6.02 -9.71 2.62
CA HIS A 154 -5.70 -10.49 3.83
C HIS A 154 -5.97 -11.99 3.64
N ARG A 155 -6.67 -12.37 2.55
CA ARG A 155 -7.01 -13.73 2.16
C ARG A 155 -6.87 -13.92 0.66
N LEU A 156 -6.66 -15.16 0.21
CA LEU A 156 -6.42 -15.46 -1.20
C LEU A 156 -7.60 -15.13 -2.13
N ASP A 157 -8.82 -15.15 -1.62
CA ASP A 157 -10.06 -14.84 -2.35
C ASP A 157 -10.32 -13.32 -2.48
N GLU A 158 -9.47 -12.49 -1.88
CA GLU A 158 -9.58 -11.02 -1.94
C GLU A 158 -8.78 -10.39 -3.09
N PHE A 159 -8.00 -11.18 -3.84
CA PHE A 159 -7.33 -10.69 -5.04
C PHE A 159 -8.33 -10.33 -6.14
N ILE A 160 -8.32 -9.09 -6.60
CA ILE A 160 -9.27 -8.60 -7.60
C ILE A 160 -8.64 -8.39 -8.99
N GLY A 161 -7.39 -7.98 -9.08
CA GLY A 161 -6.67 -7.84 -10.36
C GLY A 161 -7.27 -6.79 -11.31
N THR A 162 -7.94 -5.76 -10.79
CA THR A 162 -8.66 -4.74 -11.60
C THR A 162 -7.75 -3.64 -12.14
N THR A 163 -6.60 -3.39 -11.50
CA THR A 163 -5.67 -2.36 -11.96
C THR A 163 -4.77 -2.91 -13.06
N VAL A 164 -4.75 -2.23 -14.18
CA VAL A 164 -3.91 -2.56 -15.34
C VAL A 164 -2.90 -1.45 -15.57
N PHE A 165 -1.62 -1.83 -15.63
CA PHE A 165 -0.53 -0.94 -15.97
C PHE A 165 0.00 -1.26 -17.37
N THR A 166 0.28 -0.22 -18.15
CA THR A 166 1.07 -0.31 -19.38
C THR A 166 2.52 0.00 -19.04
N LEU A 167 3.37 -1.02 -19.02
CA LEU A 167 4.77 -0.96 -18.61
C LEU A 167 5.67 -1.61 -19.66
N GLU A 168 6.95 -1.27 -19.68
CA GLU A 168 7.97 -2.06 -20.39
C GLU A 168 8.39 -3.28 -19.60
N GLU A 169 8.64 -3.07 -18.29
CA GLU A 169 9.00 -4.10 -17.32
C GLU A 169 8.23 -3.88 -16.01
N PRO A 170 7.92 -4.93 -15.26
CA PRO A 170 7.22 -4.79 -13.99
C PRO A 170 8.18 -4.35 -12.86
N THR A 171 8.59 -3.10 -12.88
CA THR A 171 9.49 -2.44 -11.91
C THR A 171 8.81 -1.27 -11.22
N VAL A 172 9.34 -0.87 -10.06
CA VAL A 172 8.83 0.31 -9.32
C VAL A 172 9.01 1.59 -10.14
N ASP A 173 10.13 1.71 -10.88
CA ASP A 173 10.36 2.87 -11.74
C ASP A 173 9.35 2.96 -12.89
N GLU A 174 9.01 1.84 -13.53
CA GLU A 174 7.99 1.80 -14.58
C GLU A 174 6.59 2.11 -14.04
N ILE A 175 6.25 1.65 -12.82
CA ILE A 175 5.00 2.05 -12.15
C ILE A 175 4.99 3.56 -11.91
N ARG A 176 6.11 4.15 -11.48
CA ARG A 176 6.27 5.60 -11.29
C ARG A 176 6.00 6.36 -12.59
N LYS A 177 6.57 5.90 -13.72
CA LYS A 177 6.31 6.48 -15.05
C LYS A 177 4.85 6.34 -15.46
N ALA A 178 4.23 5.19 -15.18
CA ALA A 178 2.82 4.97 -15.49
C ALA A 178 1.90 5.92 -14.72
N LEU A 179 2.16 6.15 -13.43
CA LEU A 179 1.43 7.11 -12.63
C LEU A 179 1.61 8.56 -13.11
N LYS A 180 2.73 8.87 -13.78
CA LYS A 180 2.98 10.18 -14.40
C LYS A 180 2.52 10.26 -15.86
N SER A 181 2.05 9.16 -16.45
CA SER A 181 1.75 9.05 -17.88
C SER A 181 2.95 9.41 -18.78
N GLU A 182 4.16 9.08 -18.35
CA GLU A 182 5.41 9.31 -19.08
C GLU A 182 5.68 8.17 -20.09
N ASP A 183 6.35 8.47 -21.20
CA ASP A 183 6.86 7.51 -22.19
C ASP A 183 5.83 6.46 -22.67
N LYS A 184 4.57 6.85 -22.83
CA LYS A 184 3.45 5.96 -23.20
C LYS A 184 3.11 4.91 -22.13
N ARG A 185 3.62 5.03 -20.90
CA ARG A 185 3.16 4.26 -19.75
C ARG A 185 1.82 4.81 -19.27
N GLY A 186 1.07 3.99 -18.58
CA GLY A 186 -0.24 4.41 -18.06
C GLY A 186 -0.81 3.40 -17.09
N VAL A 187 -1.85 3.83 -16.39
CA VAL A 187 -2.61 2.99 -15.46
C VAL A 187 -4.10 3.25 -15.65
N PHE A 188 -4.88 2.21 -15.60
CA PHE A 188 -6.34 2.29 -15.58
C PHE A 188 -6.94 1.14 -14.78
N ILE A 189 -8.18 1.31 -14.36
CA ILE A 189 -8.95 0.30 -13.65
C ILE A 189 -9.94 -0.30 -14.63
N GLU A 190 -9.87 -1.62 -14.83
CA GLU A 190 -10.84 -2.35 -15.63
C GLU A 190 -12.11 -2.61 -14.82
N ASN A 191 -13.26 -2.28 -15.39
CA ASN A 191 -14.54 -2.70 -14.82
C ASN A 191 -14.65 -4.23 -14.96
N MET A 192 -14.52 -4.94 -13.84
CA MET A 192 -14.83 -6.36 -13.83
C MET A 192 -16.32 -6.53 -14.16
N PRO A 193 -16.69 -7.36 -15.14
CA PRO A 193 -18.08 -7.74 -15.27
C PRO A 193 -18.53 -8.46 -14.00
N ASP A 194 -19.75 -8.19 -13.54
CA ASP A 194 -20.45 -8.68 -12.32
C ASP A 194 -20.29 -10.19 -12.05
N LYS A 195 -19.12 -10.67 -11.71
CA LYS A 195 -18.85 -12.11 -11.51
C LYS A 195 -18.27 -12.49 -10.14
N LEU A 196 -18.24 -11.60 -9.16
CA LEU A 196 -17.78 -11.97 -7.83
C LEU A 196 -18.68 -11.38 -6.71
N HIS A 197 -19.96 -11.67 -6.77
CA HIS A 197 -20.79 -11.71 -5.57
C HIS A 197 -21.39 -13.12 -5.47
N PRO A 198 -20.92 -13.98 -4.55
CA PRO A 198 -21.68 -15.13 -4.15
C PRO A 198 -22.88 -14.71 -3.31
#